data_97d689d5ad50a016d70778ee68282038
#
_entry.id   97d689d5ad50a016d70778ee68282038
#
_cell.length_a   1.000
_cell.length_b   1.000
_cell.length_c   1.000
_cell.angle_alpha   90.00
_cell.angle_beta   90.00
_cell.angle_gamma   90.00
#
_symmetry.space_group_name_H-M   'P 1'
#
loop_
_entity.id
_entity.type
_entity.pdbx_description
1 polymer ?
#
loop_
_entity_poly.entity_id
_entity_poly.type
_entity_poly.pdbx_seq_one_letter_code
_entity_poly.pdbx_strand_id
1 'polypeptide(L)'
;GGGRRRGGRAGVRVGGARGRGEPGEGMVSCGKSTAFPHGRTQPQKLREGDFIIVDDGCAIDGYQSDITRTFVFGKPTTRQREIWNLERKAQDAAFAAAKPGATCESVDAAARKVITDAGLGPDYKFPGLPHRTGHGIGLDIHEWTYLVRGNKTRLQPGMCFSDEPMIVIYDEFGVRLEDCMYITESGARMFTQQSPSIDQPFV
;
A
#
# COMPACT_ATOMS: atom_id res chain seq x y z
N GLY A 1 -33.44 26.77 -13.57
CA GLY A 1 -32.48 25.88 -14.19
C GLY A 1 -31.40 25.49 -13.18
N GLY A 2 -31.63 24.42 -12.41
CA GLY A 2 -30.69 23.93 -11.40
C GLY A 2 -29.71 22.93 -12.03
N GLY A 3 -28.48 23.38 -12.30
CA GLY A 3 -27.40 22.53 -12.72
C GLY A 3 -26.91 21.66 -11.55
N ARG A 4 -27.21 20.37 -11.58
CA ARG A 4 -26.62 19.39 -10.68
C ARG A 4 -25.11 19.30 -10.97
N ARG A 5 -24.31 19.86 -10.07
CA ARG A 5 -22.87 19.59 -10.07
C ARG A 5 -22.67 18.11 -9.74
N ARG A 6 -22.28 17.33 -10.72
CA ARG A 6 -21.79 15.95 -10.50
C ARG A 6 -20.52 16.09 -9.69
N GLY A 7 -20.52 15.55 -8.47
CA GLY A 7 -19.31 15.37 -7.68
C GLY A 7 -18.35 14.45 -8.45
N GLY A 8 -17.33 15.05 -9.06
CA GLY A 8 -16.28 14.30 -9.72
C GLY A 8 -15.47 13.58 -8.66
N ARG A 9 -15.34 12.26 -8.75
CA ARG A 9 -14.20 11.57 -8.18
C ARG A 9 -12.97 12.26 -8.76
N ALA A 10 -12.10 12.80 -7.92
CA ALA A 10 -10.81 13.30 -8.36
C ALA A 10 -9.92 12.09 -8.71
N GLY A 11 -10.12 11.54 -9.88
CA GLY A 11 -9.18 10.63 -10.48
C GLY A 11 -7.98 11.45 -10.91
N VAL A 12 -6.85 11.30 -10.23
CA VAL A 12 -5.58 11.79 -10.72
C VAL A 12 -5.22 10.93 -11.93
N ARG A 13 -5.27 11.52 -13.13
CA ARG A 13 -4.67 10.88 -14.30
C ARG A 13 -3.17 11.03 -14.14
N VAL A 14 -2.50 9.96 -13.70
CA VAL A 14 -1.04 9.89 -13.77
C VAL A 14 -0.67 9.88 -15.25
N GLY A 15 0.05 10.91 -15.68
CA GLY A 15 0.42 11.11 -17.05
C GLY A 15 1.19 9.90 -17.60
N GLY A 16 0.72 9.40 -18.73
CA GLY A 16 1.15 8.17 -19.34
C GLY A 16 2.65 8.01 -19.47
N ALA A 17 3.16 6.94 -18.91
CA ALA A 17 4.34 6.31 -19.43
C ALA A 17 4.13 6.09 -20.95
N ARG A 18 5.17 6.29 -21.74
CA ARG A 18 5.15 6.01 -23.20
C ARG A 18 5.01 4.50 -23.41
N GLY A 19 3.81 3.97 -23.28
CA GLY A 19 3.48 2.57 -23.41
C GLY A 19 1.98 2.39 -23.67
N ARG A 20 1.60 1.24 -24.18
CA ARG A 20 0.22 0.85 -24.50
C ARG A 20 -0.57 0.44 -23.23
N GLY A 21 -0.38 1.16 -22.09
CA GLY A 21 -1.08 0.87 -20.85
C GLY A 21 -2.39 1.65 -20.74
N GLU A 22 -3.41 1.02 -20.18
CA GLU A 22 -4.63 1.69 -19.76
C GLU A 22 -4.46 2.15 -18.30
N PRO A 23 -4.83 3.41 -17.96
CA PRO A 23 -4.78 3.86 -16.57
C PRO A 23 -5.79 3.07 -15.72
N GLY A 24 -5.37 2.64 -14.54
CA GLY A 24 -6.26 2.07 -13.53
C GLY A 24 -7.16 3.12 -12.87
N GLU A 25 -8.03 2.67 -11.98
CA GLU A 25 -8.78 3.56 -11.09
C GLU A 25 -7.89 3.92 -9.88
N GLY A 26 -7.25 5.09 -9.92
CA GLY A 26 -6.44 5.57 -8.82
C GLY A 26 -7.27 6.14 -7.67
N MET A 27 -6.80 5.97 -6.44
CA MET A 27 -7.34 6.57 -5.24
C MET A 27 -6.35 7.58 -4.65
N VAL A 28 -6.84 8.79 -4.36
CA VAL A 28 -6.08 9.79 -3.60
C VAL A 28 -6.84 10.16 -2.34
N SER A 29 -6.22 10.00 -1.18
CA SER A 29 -6.78 10.42 0.10
C SER A 29 -5.81 11.34 0.84
N CYS A 30 -6.33 12.23 1.69
CA CYS A 30 -5.50 13.15 2.47
C CYS A 30 -6.01 13.32 3.90
N GLY A 31 -5.12 13.78 4.79
CA GLY A 31 -5.41 14.04 6.19
C GLY A 31 -6.03 12.82 6.88
N LYS A 32 -7.10 13.04 7.64
CA LYS A 32 -7.79 11.96 8.36
C LYS A 32 -8.40 10.87 7.46
N SER A 33 -8.64 11.17 6.18
CA SER A 33 -9.15 10.16 5.24
C SER A 33 -8.13 9.07 4.95
N THR A 34 -6.84 9.32 5.14
CA THR A 34 -5.79 8.30 5.00
C THR A 34 -5.90 7.16 6.00
N ALA A 35 -6.60 7.36 7.13
CA ALA A 35 -6.88 6.30 8.10
C ALA A 35 -7.95 5.28 7.64
N PHE A 36 -8.48 5.43 6.43
CA PHE A 36 -9.46 4.51 5.84
C PHE A 36 -8.85 3.87 4.60
N PRO A 37 -8.61 2.55 4.59
CA PRO A 37 -7.89 1.86 3.50
C PRO A 37 -8.47 2.09 2.10
N HIS A 38 -9.79 2.28 2.01
CA HIS A 38 -10.49 2.57 0.75
C HIS A 38 -10.94 4.04 0.63
N GLY A 39 -10.32 4.95 1.43
CA GLY A 39 -10.68 6.36 1.45
C GLY A 39 -12.07 6.65 2.00
N ARG A 40 -12.51 7.89 1.86
CA ARG A 40 -13.87 8.35 2.22
C ARG A 40 -14.59 8.84 0.98
N THR A 41 -15.92 8.69 0.99
CA THR A 41 -16.79 9.18 -0.11
C THR A 41 -16.92 10.71 -0.12
N GLN A 42 -16.65 11.38 0.99
CA GLN A 42 -16.73 12.83 1.10
C GLN A 42 -15.37 13.48 0.77
N PRO A 43 -15.36 14.47 -0.15
CA PRO A 43 -14.14 15.20 -0.46
C PRO A 43 -13.52 15.87 0.77
N GLN A 44 -12.22 15.77 0.91
CA GLN A 44 -11.44 16.44 1.94
C GLN A 44 -10.70 17.63 1.31
N LYS A 45 -10.55 18.71 2.07
CA LYS A 45 -9.66 19.82 1.68
C LYS A 45 -8.25 19.48 2.19
N LEU A 46 -7.28 19.43 1.30
CA LEU A 46 -5.88 19.28 1.63
C LEU A 46 -5.39 20.49 2.46
N ARG A 47 -4.66 20.20 3.54
CA ARG A 47 -4.07 21.19 4.44
C ARG A 47 -2.59 20.90 4.58
N GLU A 48 -1.80 21.93 4.82
CA GLU A 48 -0.39 21.76 5.15
C GLU A 48 -0.22 20.87 6.39
N GLY A 49 0.69 19.92 6.31
CA GLY A 49 0.88 18.88 7.32
C GLY A 49 0.03 17.63 7.15
N ASP A 50 -0.92 17.60 6.21
CA ASP A 50 -1.68 16.40 5.93
C ASP A 50 -0.81 15.32 5.24
N PHE A 51 -0.98 14.07 5.66
CA PHE A 51 -0.56 12.95 4.82
C PHE A 51 -1.40 12.89 3.55
N ILE A 52 -0.76 12.50 2.46
CA ILE A 52 -1.40 12.15 1.20
C ILE A 52 -1.05 10.70 0.90
N ILE A 53 -2.04 9.88 0.62
CA ILE A 53 -1.90 8.55 0.03
C ILE A 53 -2.33 8.65 -1.42
N VAL A 54 -1.44 8.26 -2.33
CA VAL A 54 -1.73 8.02 -3.73
C VAL A 54 -1.60 6.53 -3.96
N ASP A 55 -2.68 5.89 -4.31
CA ASP A 55 -2.79 4.48 -4.62
C ASP A 55 -3.28 4.39 -6.06
N ASP A 56 -2.44 3.91 -6.95
CA ASP A 56 -2.67 3.94 -8.38
C ASP A 56 -1.98 2.76 -9.09
N GLY A 57 -2.53 2.40 -10.22
CA GLY A 57 -2.02 1.34 -11.05
C GLY A 57 -2.31 1.55 -12.52
N CYS A 58 -1.84 0.63 -13.32
CA CYS A 58 -2.15 0.58 -14.75
C CYS A 58 -2.23 -0.88 -15.21
N ALA A 59 -2.83 -1.08 -16.37
CA ALA A 59 -2.82 -2.37 -17.06
C ALA A 59 -2.00 -2.28 -18.36
N ILE A 60 -1.16 -3.29 -18.61
CA ILE A 60 -0.42 -3.44 -19.86
C ILE A 60 -0.67 -4.86 -20.38
N ASP A 61 -1.24 -4.98 -21.56
CA ASP A 61 -1.62 -6.26 -22.17
C ASP A 61 -2.45 -7.16 -21.24
N GLY A 62 -3.28 -6.54 -20.36
CA GLY A 62 -4.14 -7.20 -19.39
C GLY A 62 -3.49 -7.43 -18.02
N TYR A 63 -2.17 -7.30 -17.88
CA TYR A 63 -1.49 -7.42 -16.59
C TYR A 63 -1.60 -6.13 -15.79
N GLN A 64 -1.97 -6.28 -14.51
CA GLN A 64 -2.18 -5.18 -13.57
C GLN A 64 -0.91 -4.81 -12.82
N SER A 65 -0.80 -3.54 -12.43
CA SER A 65 0.14 -3.05 -11.43
C SER A 65 -0.60 -2.35 -10.31
N ASP A 66 0.00 -2.33 -9.12
CA ASP A 66 -0.56 -1.71 -7.93
C ASP A 66 0.55 -1.07 -7.11
N ILE A 67 0.46 0.23 -6.86
CA ILE A 67 1.51 0.99 -6.19
C ILE A 67 0.89 2.06 -5.30
N THR A 68 1.23 2.04 -4.02
CA THR A 68 0.86 3.12 -3.10
C THR A 68 2.09 3.91 -2.66
N ARG A 69 1.95 5.23 -2.67
CA ARG A 69 2.92 6.17 -2.11
C ARG A 69 2.26 7.06 -1.07
N THR A 70 2.92 7.19 0.08
CA THR A 70 2.47 8.07 1.17
C THR A 70 3.52 9.13 1.46
N PHE A 71 3.11 10.37 1.51
CA PHE A 71 3.97 11.52 1.81
C PHE A 71 3.18 12.64 2.49
N VAL A 72 3.85 13.69 2.97
CA VAL A 72 3.21 14.82 3.65
C VAL A 72 3.16 16.04 2.73
N PHE A 73 2.03 16.71 2.70
CA PHE A 73 1.92 18.02 2.06
C PHE A 73 2.58 19.07 2.96
N GLY A 74 3.71 19.58 2.55
CA GLY A 74 4.56 20.47 3.35
C GLY A 74 5.63 19.72 4.13
N LYS A 75 5.93 20.15 5.35
CA LYS A 75 7.01 19.56 6.17
C LYS A 75 6.47 18.50 7.13
N PRO A 76 6.95 17.25 7.07
CA PRO A 76 6.52 16.22 8.00
C PRO A 76 6.99 16.51 9.44
N THR A 77 6.13 16.21 10.40
CA THR A 77 6.47 16.20 11.83
C THR A 77 7.36 15.00 12.17
N THR A 78 8.02 15.05 13.33
CA THR A 78 8.82 13.91 13.85
C THR A 78 7.97 12.64 13.95
N ARG A 79 6.75 12.74 14.52
CA ARG A 79 5.83 11.59 14.65
C ARG A 79 5.43 11.01 13.29
N GLN A 80 5.12 11.85 12.32
CA GLN A 80 4.78 11.38 10.96
C GLN A 80 5.94 10.62 10.33
N ARG A 81 7.15 11.11 10.49
CA ARG A 81 8.36 10.45 10.00
C ARG A 81 8.62 9.12 10.70
N GLU A 82 8.41 9.05 12.00
CA GLU A 82 8.56 7.82 12.78
C GLU A 82 7.56 6.74 12.32
N ILE A 83 6.28 7.09 12.15
CA ILE A 83 5.25 6.15 11.68
C ILE A 83 5.50 5.73 10.23
N TRP A 84 5.89 6.65 9.36
CA TRP A 84 6.25 6.32 7.98
C TRP A 84 7.44 5.35 7.91
N ASN A 85 8.48 5.61 8.71
CA ASN A 85 9.65 4.73 8.78
C ASN A 85 9.31 3.36 9.40
N LEU A 86 8.36 3.29 10.32
CA LEU A 86 7.88 2.04 10.90
C LEU A 86 7.12 1.22 9.85
N GLU A 87 6.26 1.87 9.08
CA GLU A 87 5.55 1.25 7.96
C GLU A 87 6.52 0.69 6.92
N ARG A 88 7.56 1.48 6.55
CA ARG A 88 8.60 1.03 5.65
C ARG A 88 9.32 -0.23 6.17
N LYS A 89 9.63 -0.27 7.46
CA LYS A 89 10.23 -1.46 8.08
C LYS A 89 9.30 -2.68 8.04
N ALA A 90 7.99 -2.46 8.15
CA ALA A 90 7.01 -3.53 8.04
C ALA A 90 6.95 -4.10 6.62
N GLN A 91 6.95 -3.25 5.59
CA GLN A 91 7.07 -3.62 4.18
C GLN A 91 8.37 -4.40 3.92
N ASP A 92 9.52 -3.89 4.37
CA ASP A 92 10.81 -4.57 4.22
C ASP A 92 10.85 -5.94 4.92
N ALA A 93 10.18 -6.09 6.06
CA ALA A 93 10.09 -7.36 6.78
C ALA A 93 9.23 -8.38 6.03
N ALA A 94 8.09 -7.97 5.45
CA ALA A 94 7.26 -8.81 4.60
C ALA A 94 8.05 -9.28 3.37
N PHE A 95 8.69 -8.35 2.66
CA PHE A 95 9.55 -8.65 1.52
C PHE A 95 10.65 -9.64 1.84
N ALA A 96 11.37 -9.45 2.96
CA ALA A 96 12.44 -10.35 3.39
C ALA A 96 11.93 -11.76 3.77
N ALA A 97 10.69 -11.86 4.26
CA ALA A 97 10.05 -13.13 4.60
C ALA A 97 9.50 -13.89 3.39
N ALA A 98 9.28 -13.21 2.27
CA ALA A 98 8.70 -13.75 1.03
C ALA A 98 9.74 -14.60 0.27
N LYS A 99 9.88 -15.86 0.67
CA LYS A 99 10.85 -16.82 0.10
C LYS A 99 10.13 -18.09 -0.38
N PRO A 100 10.67 -18.80 -1.37
CA PRO A 100 10.13 -20.11 -1.76
C PRO A 100 9.92 -21.02 -0.56
N GLY A 101 8.75 -21.63 -0.45
CA GLY A 101 8.37 -22.52 0.64
C GLY A 101 7.86 -21.84 1.92
N ALA A 102 8.07 -20.54 2.12
CA ALA A 102 7.44 -19.78 3.20
C ALA A 102 5.91 -19.80 3.01
N THR A 103 5.14 -19.76 4.10
CA THR A 103 3.67 -19.65 4.00
C THR A 103 3.24 -18.21 3.84
N CYS A 104 2.13 -17.97 3.14
CA CYS A 104 1.56 -16.63 3.00
C CYS A 104 1.33 -15.96 4.37
N GLU A 105 0.87 -16.72 5.37
CA GLU A 105 0.70 -16.19 6.74
C GLU A 105 2.01 -15.78 7.40
N SER A 106 3.15 -16.43 7.07
CA SER A 106 4.45 -16.07 7.65
C SER A 106 4.95 -14.72 7.15
N VAL A 107 4.59 -14.35 5.93
CA VAL A 107 4.86 -13.02 5.37
C VAL A 107 4.02 -11.96 6.09
N ASP A 108 2.72 -12.20 6.26
CA ASP A 108 1.84 -11.31 7.03
C ASP A 108 2.31 -11.18 8.49
N ALA A 109 2.73 -12.29 9.10
CA ALA A 109 3.23 -12.29 10.48
C ALA A 109 4.53 -11.45 10.62
N ALA A 110 5.39 -11.43 9.61
CA ALA A 110 6.63 -10.64 9.64
C ALA A 110 6.34 -9.13 9.67
N ALA A 111 5.45 -8.63 8.81
CA ALA A 111 5.01 -7.23 8.83
C ALA A 111 4.35 -6.87 10.16
N ARG A 112 3.39 -7.69 10.62
CA ARG A 112 2.67 -7.47 11.89
C ARG A 112 3.60 -7.45 13.09
N LYS A 113 4.62 -8.30 13.09
CA LYS A 113 5.59 -8.34 14.18
C LYS A 113 6.30 -7.00 14.34
N VAL A 114 6.76 -6.38 13.27
CA VAL A 114 7.42 -5.05 13.30
C VAL A 114 6.51 -4.01 13.93
N ILE A 115 5.24 -3.99 13.53
CA ILE A 115 4.24 -3.04 14.02
C ILE A 115 3.92 -3.31 15.50
N THR A 116 3.78 -4.58 15.88
CA THR A 116 3.46 -4.98 17.27
C THR A 116 4.63 -4.72 18.22
N ASP A 117 5.87 -4.99 17.79
CA ASP A 117 7.07 -4.72 18.59
C ASP A 117 7.24 -3.20 18.86
N ALA A 118 6.67 -2.35 18.01
CA ALA A 118 6.60 -0.90 18.23
C ALA A 118 5.42 -0.46 19.11
N GLY A 119 4.67 -1.39 19.68
CA GLY A 119 3.56 -1.10 20.60
C GLY A 119 2.23 -0.80 19.91
N LEU A 120 2.08 -1.09 18.60
CA LEU A 120 0.83 -0.92 17.87
C LEU A 120 0.16 -2.29 17.61
N GLY A 121 -1.16 -2.32 17.58
CA GLY A 121 -1.89 -3.57 17.48
C GLY A 121 -2.17 -4.17 18.86
N PRO A 122 -2.13 -5.49 19.06
CA PRO A 122 -1.83 -6.58 18.11
C PRO A 122 -3.01 -6.93 17.17
N ASP A 123 -2.77 -7.90 16.32
CA ASP A 123 -3.76 -8.43 15.38
C ASP A 123 -4.27 -7.36 14.41
N TYR A 124 -5.58 -7.19 14.32
CA TYR A 124 -6.26 -6.18 13.50
C TYR A 124 -6.71 -4.96 14.33
N LYS A 125 -6.19 -4.81 15.56
CA LYS A 125 -6.57 -3.69 16.45
C LYS A 125 -5.91 -2.40 16.03
N PHE A 126 -6.63 -1.31 16.25
CA PHE A 126 -6.12 0.04 16.09
C PHE A 126 -5.45 0.54 17.38
N PRO A 127 -4.42 1.39 17.31
CA PRO A 127 -3.65 1.69 16.10
C PRO A 127 -2.83 0.48 15.66
N GLY A 128 -2.72 0.23 14.34
CA GLY A 128 -1.97 -0.93 13.82
C GLY A 128 -2.33 -1.28 12.39
N LEU A 129 -2.08 -2.53 11.97
CA LEU A 129 -2.35 -3.06 10.63
C LEU A 129 -3.75 -3.69 10.56
N PRO A 130 -4.74 -3.00 9.94
CA PRO A 130 -6.14 -3.44 9.99
C PRO A 130 -6.54 -4.45 8.90
N HIS A 131 -5.68 -4.74 7.94
CA HIS A 131 -5.98 -5.62 6.80
C HIS A 131 -4.83 -6.61 6.52
N ARG A 132 -4.93 -7.38 5.46
CA ARG A 132 -3.88 -8.27 4.97
C ARG A 132 -2.62 -7.49 4.57
N THR A 133 -1.46 -8.13 4.59
CA THR A 133 -0.18 -7.53 4.18
C THR A 133 -0.05 -7.43 2.66
N GLY A 134 -0.78 -8.26 1.91
CA GLY A 134 -0.77 -8.21 0.45
C GLY A 134 -1.73 -9.21 -0.19
N HIS A 135 -1.83 -9.15 -1.50
CA HIS A 135 -2.66 -10.01 -2.33
C HIS A 135 -1.91 -10.47 -3.58
N GLY A 136 -2.36 -11.56 -4.18
CA GLY A 136 -1.91 -11.95 -5.51
C GLY A 136 -2.32 -10.89 -6.54
N ILE A 137 -1.49 -10.70 -7.57
CA ILE A 137 -1.72 -9.74 -8.65
C ILE A 137 -1.25 -10.34 -9.96
N GLY A 138 -1.98 -10.09 -11.04
CA GLY A 138 -1.66 -10.58 -12.37
C GLY A 138 -2.63 -10.04 -13.41
N LEU A 139 -3.54 -10.86 -13.94
CA LEU A 139 -4.59 -10.43 -14.86
C LEU A 139 -5.73 -9.71 -14.15
N ASP A 140 -5.94 -10.02 -12.86
CA ASP A 140 -6.81 -9.25 -11.98
C ASP A 140 -5.96 -8.50 -10.94
N ILE A 141 -6.47 -7.33 -10.49
CA ILE A 141 -5.81 -6.54 -9.44
C ILE A 141 -5.71 -7.32 -8.13
N HIS A 142 -6.73 -8.11 -7.79
CA HIS A 142 -6.77 -8.98 -6.63
C HIS A 142 -6.94 -10.43 -7.05
N GLU A 143 -5.85 -11.17 -7.11
CA GLU A 143 -5.87 -12.60 -7.38
C GLU A 143 -5.69 -13.42 -6.09
N TRP A 144 -6.24 -14.62 -6.07
CA TRP A 144 -5.85 -15.65 -5.11
C TRP A 144 -4.37 -16.02 -5.39
N THR A 145 -3.48 -16.06 -4.36
CA THR A 145 -3.77 -16.17 -2.93
C THR A 145 -3.38 -14.87 -2.21
N TYR A 146 -3.64 -14.77 -0.88
CA TYR A 146 -3.42 -13.55 -0.10
C TYR A 146 -2.35 -13.76 0.97
N LEU A 147 -1.50 -12.74 1.19
CA LEU A 147 -0.55 -12.67 2.30
C LEU A 147 -1.29 -12.24 3.56
N VAL A 148 -1.89 -13.20 4.25
CA VAL A 148 -2.81 -12.97 5.37
C VAL A 148 -2.73 -14.10 6.39
N ARG A 149 -2.99 -13.77 7.65
CA ARG A 149 -3.09 -14.74 8.75
C ARG A 149 -3.97 -15.94 8.39
N GLY A 150 -3.53 -17.14 8.73
CA GLY A 150 -4.23 -18.40 8.51
C GLY A 150 -4.03 -19.00 7.13
N ASN A 151 -3.45 -18.27 6.19
CA ASN A 151 -3.17 -18.80 4.85
C ASN A 151 -1.88 -19.62 4.83
N LYS A 152 -2.02 -20.93 4.76
CA LYS A 152 -0.92 -21.90 4.76
C LYS A 152 -0.33 -22.18 3.37
N THR A 153 -0.85 -21.55 2.31
CA THR A 153 -0.32 -21.69 0.96
C THR A 153 1.16 -21.34 0.95
N ARG A 154 1.98 -22.20 0.37
CA ARG A 154 3.43 -22.00 0.26
C ARG A 154 3.76 -21.20 -0.98
N LEU A 155 4.61 -20.20 -0.81
CA LEU A 155 5.12 -19.39 -1.92
C LEU A 155 5.95 -20.25 -2.86
N GLN A 156 5.74 -20.05 -4.16
CA GLN A 156 6.47 -20.74 -5.22
C GLN A 156 7.03 -19.71 -6.21
N PRO A 157 8.16 -20.01 -6.86
CA PRO A 157 8.69 -19.18 -7.94
C PRO A 157 7.62 -18.88 -9.00
N GLY A 158 7.57 -17.64 -9.47
CA GLY A 158 6.58 -17.14 -10.43
C GLY A 158 5.33 -16.54 -9.80
N MET A 159 5.04 -16.75 -8.52
CA MET A 159 3.94 -16.06 -7.85
C MET A 159 4.24 -14.56 -7.71
N CYS A 160 3.23 -13.73 -7.98
CA CYS A 160 3.29 -12.27 -7.86
C CYS A 160 2.32 -11.79 -6.78
N PHE A 161 2.74 -10.77 -6.01
CA PHE A 161 1.97 -10.22 -4.90
C PHE A 161 2.16 -8.71 -4.81
N SER A 162 1.15 -8.00 -4.29
CA SER A 162 1.39 -6.72 -3.63
C SER A 162 2.09 -6.96 -2.28
N ASP A 163 2.89 -5.98 -1.84
CA ASP A 163 3.46 -5.87 -0.51
C ASP A 163 3.06 -4.52 0.04
N GLU A 164 1.93 -4.49 0.79
CA GLU A 164 1.16 -3.28 1.13
C GLU A 164 0.73 -3.22 2.60
N PRO A 165 1.59 -3.49 3.57
CA PRO A 165 1.17 -3.28 4.95
C PRO A 165 0.72 -1.83 5.15
N MET A 166 -0.07 -1.58 6.19
CA MET A 166 -0.59 -0.26 6.51
C MET A 166 -0.62 -0.04 8.01
N ILE A 167 -0.20 1.12 8.45
CA ILE A 167 -0.42 1.57 9.82
C ILE A 167 -1.56 2.59 9.83
N VAL A 168 -2.63 2.27 10.57
CA VAL A 168 -3.75 3.17 10.79
C VAL A 168 -3.77 3.65 12.24
N ILE A 169 -3.78 4.96 12.42
CA ILE A 169 -4.04 5.63 13.69
C ILE A 169 -5.40 6.32 13.55
N TYR A 170 -6.44 5.65 14.06
CA TYR A 170 -7.82 6.10 13.88
C TYR A 170 -8.02 7.54 14.31
N ASP A 171 -8.79 8.29 13.52
CA ASP A 171 -9.07 9.73 13.68
C ASP A 171 -7.86 10.66 13.55
N GLU A 172 -6.68 10.13 13.21
CA GLU A 172 -5.50 10.94 12.93
C GLU A 172 -5.07 10.80 11.46
N PHE A 173 -4.45 9.67 11.10
CA PHE A 173 -3.97 9.39 9.75
C PHE A 173 -3.66 7.90 9.56
N GLY A 174 -3.45 7.51 8.30
CA GLY A 174 -2.87 6.23 7.92
C GLY A 174 -1.65 6.41 7.03
N VAL A 175 -0.79 5.40 7.01
CA VAL A 175 0.38 5.31 6.13
C VAL A 175 0.37 3.93 5.48
N ARG A 176 0.38 3.87 4.15
CA ARG A 176 0.56 2.66 3.35
C ARG A 176 1.68 2.89 2.35
N LEU A 177 2.59 1.94 2.27
CA LEU A 177 3.60 1.85 1.22
C LEU A 177 3.37 0.53 0.50
N GLU A 178 3.33 0.58 -0.82
CA GLU A 178 3.01 -0.60 -1.62
C GLU A 178 3.85 -0.67 -2.86
N ASP A 179 4.35 -1.85 -3.11
CA ASP A 179 5.04 -2.23 -4.33
C ASP A 179 4.67 -3.67 -4.71
N CYS A 180 4.67 -3.97 -6.00
CA CYS A 180 4.49 -5.34 -6.45
C CYS A 180 5.81 -6.10 -6.42
N MET A 181 5.77 -7.34 -5.95
CA MET A 181 6.91 -8.25 -5.91
C MET A 181 6.59 -9.59 -6.58
N TYR A 182 7.62 -10.31 -7.00
CA TYR A 182 7.51 -11.67 -7.50
C TYR A 182 8.51 -12.59 -6.82
N ILE A 183 8.14 -13.86 -6.68
CA ILE A 183 8.95 -14.89 -6.05
C ILE A 183 9.89 -15.50 -7.08
N THR A 184 11.19 -15.55 -6.78
CA THR A 184 12.22 -16.24 -7.57
C THR A 184 12.69 -17.47 -6.81
N GLU A 185 13.55 -18.30 -7.42
CA GLU A 185 14.18 -19.45 -6.74
C GLU A 185 14.98 -19.07 -5.48
N SER A 186 15.47 -17.82 -5.40
CA SER A 186 16.32 -17.34 -4.31
C SER A 186 15.63 -16.42 -3.30
N GLY A 187 14.34 -16.05 -3.53
CA GLY A 187 13.57 -15.12 -2.71
C GLY A 187 12.74 -14.16 -3.54
N ALA A 188 12.14 -13.16 -2.90
CA ALA A 188 11.35 -12.16 -3.61
C ALA A 188 12.23 -11.12 -4.34
N ARG A 189 11.66 -10.53 -5.40
CA ARG A 189 12.19 -9.34 -6.08
C ARG A 189 11.06 -8.34 -6.31
N MET A 190 11.33 -7.06 -6.13
CA MET A 190 10.40 -5.99 -6.48
C MET A 190 10.40 -5.74 -7.99
N PHE A 191 9.23 -5.44 -8.56
CA PHE A 191 9.11 -4.96 -9.94
C PHE A 191 9.51 -3.49 -10.06
N THR A 192 9.29 -2.73 -8.99
CA THR A 192 9.54 -1.28 -8.93
C THR A 192 10.49 -0.94 -7.79
N GLN A 193 11.07 0.24 -7.85
CA GLN A 193 11.85 0.76 -6.76
C GLN A 193 10.91 1.29 -5.67
N GLN A 194 11.11 0.80 -4.45
CA GLN A 194 10.34 1.25 -3.29
C GLN A 194 10.59 2.74 -3.00
N SER A 195 9.62 3.37 -2.33
CA SER A 195 9.70 4.77 -1.89
C SER A 195 10.98 5.03 -1.06
N PRO A 196 11.89 5.91 -1.45
CA PRO A 196 13.15 6.13 -0.72
C PRO A 196 12.97 6.72 0.68
N SER A 197 12.06 7.69 0.81
CA SER A 197 11.77 8.36 2.08
C SER A 197 10.44 9.11 2.02
N ILE A 198 9.96 9.56 3.18
CA ILE A 198 8.78 10.43 3.28
C ILE A 198 8.98 11.78 2.55
N ASP A 199 10.22 12.25 2.43
CA ASP A 199 10.55 13.51 1.74
C ASP A 199 10.76 13.33 0.23
N GLN A 200 11.02 12.09 -0.20
CA GLN A 200 11.21 11.72 -1.60
C GLN A 200 10.40 10.44 -1.87
N PRO A 201 9.07 10.55 -1.99
CA PRO A 201 8.20 9.39 -2.13
C PRO A 201 8.28 8.71 -3.51
N PHE A 202 8.75 9.42 -4.51
CA PHE A 202 8.88 8.95 -5.89
C PHE A 202 10.36 8.86 -6.31
N VAL A 203 10.67 7.94 -7.22
CA VAL A 203 12.00 7.70 -7.82
C VAL A 203 12.00 8.05 -9.30
#